data_c19463f0e7e6bd4299f0d644099b43b5
#
_entry.id   c19463f0e7e6bd4299f0d644099b43b5
#
_cell.length_a   1.000
_cell.length_b   1.000
_cell.length_c   1.000
_cell.angle_alpha   90.00
_cell.angle_beta   90.00
_cell.angle_gamma   90.00
#
_symmetry.space_group_name_H-M   'P 1'
#
loop_
_entity.id
_entity.type
_entity.pdbx_description
1 polymer ?
#
loop_
_entity_poly.entity_id
_entity_poly.type
_entity_poly.pdbx_seq_one_letter_code
_entity_poly.pdbx_strand_id
1 'polypeptide(L)'
;MTARVFKTAMILAAGRGERMRPLSSVLPKPALPMPDGPVVASALRLATSAGATRIVVNVSHLAEHMAEAVAEVSLAGVEIVLSFEDELMGTAGGLALARDRGLLGWEDSVLVINGDGALGLDLEGFADHHLARDELVTLALLPHLDPERWSRVVLDAEERVEEIHPPGRPDPLEVPFLYPGVMAVRRDALEGLPAAPGEIPVSLWGPARAKRKLGGRVVAGHWREVGTPADYLEVVLLRLAGRAWIDASAEVSSGASIRNSFVGCRAMISDRAVIEESVVAEGVCVGEGARVTRSVLLGAVEVSAHEDIVGEIRATPP
;
A
#
# COMPACT_ATOMS: atom_id res chain seq x y z
N MET A 1 -8.58 17.80 -26.59
CA MET A 1 -7.28 17.89 -25.91
C MET A 1 -7.04 16.53 -25.30
N THR A 2 -5.88 15.91 -25.53
CA THR A 2 -5.51 14.67 -24.81
C THR A 2 -5.35 15.00 -23.33
N ALA A 3 -5.99 14.21 -22.46
CA ALA A 3 -5.85 14.35 -21.02
C ALA A 3 -4.36 14.25 -20.62
N ARG A 4 -3.92 15.10 -19.71
CA ARG A 4 -2.56 15.04 -19.16
C ARG A 4 -2.46 13.85 -18.22
N VAL A 5 -1.33 13.15 -18.26
CA VAL A 5 -1.09 11.94 -17.46
C VAL A 5 0.29 12.00 -16.82
N PHE A 6 0.47 11.27 -15.74
CA PHE A 6 1.80 11.05 -15.15
C PHE A 6 2.44 9.85 -15.84
N LYS A 7 3.47 10.06 -16.65
CA LYS A 7 4.18 8.96 -17.32
C LYS A 7 5.06 8.15 -16.37
N THR A 8 5.53 8.77 -15.30
CA THR A 8 6.35 8.15 -14.27
C THR A 8 5.65 8.19 -12.92
N ALA A 9 5.62 7.06 -12.23
CA ALA A 9 5.19 6.97 -10.84
C ALA A 9 6.29 6.37 -9.96
N MET A 10 6.29 6.73 -8.67
CA MET A 10 7.09 6.10 -7.64
C MET A 10 6.20 5.50 -6.57
N ILE A 11 6.40 4.21 -6.29
CA ILE A 11 5.73 3.51 -5.20
C ILE A 11 6.69 3.42 -4.02
N LEU A 12 6.28 3.95 -2.87
CA LEU A 12 7.05 3.91 -1.63
C LEU A 12 6.75 2.60 -0.88
N ALA A 13 7.70 1.66 -0.91
CA ALA A 13 7.51 0.31 -0.41
C ALA A 13 8.68 -0.21 0.48
N ALA A 14 9.69 0.61 0.77
CA ALA A 14 10.91 0.20 1.51
C ALA A 14 10.74 0.14 3.05
N GLY A 15 9.57 0.48 3.59
CA GLY A 15 9.33 0.52 5.05
C GLY A 15 9.45 -0.85 5.72
N ARG A 16 10.03 -0.90 6.93
CA ARG A 16 10.22 -2.16 7.70
C ARG A 16 8.93 -2.82 8.19
N GLY A 17 7.82 -2.10 8.21
CA GLY A 17 6.53 -2.64 8.64
C GLY A 17 6.53 -3.14 10.10
N GLU A 18 7.17 -2.46 11.05
CA GLU A 18 7.35 -2.92 12.44
C GLU A 18 6.05 -3.25 13.16
N ARG A 19 4.97 -2.48 12.89
CA ARG A 19 3.63 -2.74 13.44
C ARG A 19 2.97 -4.00 12.87
N MET A 20 3.50 -4.54 11.77
CA MET A 20 3.01 -5.75 11.10
C MET A 20 3.65 -7.04 11.65
N ARG A 21 4.58 -6.95 12.59
CA ARG A 21 5.17 -8.16 13.19
C ARG A 21 4.10 -9.04 13.83
N PRO A 22 4.20 -10.37 13.69
CA PRO A 22 5.33 -11.12 13.12
C PRO A 22 5.32 -11.24 11.57
N LEU A 23 4.26 -10.84 10.87
CA LEU A 23 4.13 -11.03 9.42
C LEU A 23 5.29 -10.40 8.63
N SER A 24 5.70 -9.17 9.02
CA SER A 24 6.79 -8.44 8.34
C SER A 24 8.19 -9.03 8.59
N SER A 25 8.32 -10.06 9.41
CA SER A 25 9.56 -10.85 9.54
C SER A 25 9.66 -11.93 8.45
N VAL A 26 8.56 -12.24 7.77
CA VAL A 26 8.48 -13.25 6.70
C VAL A 26 8.35 -12.59 5.33
N LEU A 27 7.44 -11.66 5.18
CA LEU A 27 7.22 -10.90 3.94
C LEU A 27 7.19 -9.40 4.22
N PRO A 28 7.73 -8.55 3.34
CA PRO A 28 7.53 -7.11 3.48
C PRO A 28 6.04 -6.81 3.40
N LYS A 29 5.57 -5.84 4.19
CA LYS A 29 4.15 -5.47 4.24
C LYS A 29 3.48 -5.29 2.87
N PRO A 30 4.11 -4.59 1.87
CA PRO A 30 3.51 -4.45 0.55
C PRO A 30 3.43 -5.76 -0.25
N ALA A 31 4.19 -6.80 0.13
CA ALA A 31 4.17 -8.12 -0.50
C ALA A 31 3.16 -9.09 0.13
N LEU A 32 2.47 -8.72 1.21
CA LEU A 32 1.47 -9.58 1.83
C LEU A 32 0.36 -9.95 0.84
N PRO A 33 0.00 -11.25 0.72
CA PRO A 33 -0.96 -11.72 -0.28
C PRO A 33 -2.39 -11.27 0.01
N MET A 34 -3.13 -10.98 -1.03
CA MET A 34 -4.56 -10.64 -1.01
C MET A 34 -5.28 -11.35 -2.17
N PRO A 35 -6.62 -11.45 -2.15
CA PRO A 35 -7.37 -12.14 -3.20
C PRO A 35 -7.14 -11.62 -4.63
N ASP A 36 -6.76 -10.36 -4.76
CA ASP A 36 -6.54 -9.68 -6.04
C ASP A 36 -5.06 -9.34 -6.30
N GLY A 37 -4.13 -10.04 -5.65
CA GLY A 37 -2.68 -9.84 -5.74
C GLY A 37 -2.12 -9.17 -4.48
N PRO A 38 -0.80 -9.02 -4.32
CA PRO A 38 -0.17 -8.47 -3.12
C PRO A 38 -0.66 -7.05 -2.79
N VAL A 39 -0.50 -6.60 -1.55
CA VAL A 39 -0.95 -5.26 -1.09
C VAL A 39 -0.50 -4.15 -2.06
N VAL A 40 0.73 -4.21 -2.55
CA VAL A 40 1.29 -3.23 -3.51
C VAL A 40 0.54 -3.17 -4.84
N ALA A 41 -0.20 -4.22 -5.20
CA ALA A 41 -0.91 -4.30 -6.48
C ALA A 41 -1.92 -3.16 -6.66
N SER A 42 -2.55 -2.69 -5.58
CA SER A 42 -3.47 -1.56 -5.63
C SER A 42 -2.77 -0.26 -6.06
N ALA A 43 -1.57 0.01 -5.52
CA ALA A 43 -0.77 1.17 -5.88
C ALA A 43 -0.23 1.09 -7.32
N LEU A 44 0.23 -0.10 -7.74
CA LEU A 44 0.69 -0.35 -9.11
C LEU A 44 -0.43 -0.14 -10.14
N ARG A 45 -1.63 -0.68 -9.88
CA ARG A 45 -2.80 -0.49 -10.75
C ARG A 45 -3.26 0.97 -10.78
N LEU A 46 -3.24 1.65 -9.64
CA LEU A 46 -3.58 3.06 -9.56
C LEU A 46 -2.61 3.92 -10.38
N ALA A 47 -1.30 3.68 -10.27
CA ALA A 47 -0.29 4.36 -11.09
C ALA A 47 -0.55 4.12 -12.59
N THR A 48 -0.83 2.88 -12.97
CA THR A 48 -1.12 2.51 -14.37
C THR A 48 -2.38 3.21 -14.88
N SER A 49 -3.46 3.24 -14.09
CA SER A 49 -4.71 3.93 -14.46
C SER A 49 -4.56 5.44 -14.59
N ALA A 50 -3.62 6.05 -13.84
CA ALA A 50 -3.23 7.45 -13.96
C ALA A 50 -2.33 7.73 -15.18
N GLY A 51 -2.00 6.70 -15.98
CA GLY A 51 -1.25 6.81 -17.23
C GLY A 51 0.24 6.53 -17.12
N ALA A 52 0.73 6.04 -15.97
CA ALA A 52 2.14 5.72 -15.81
C ALA A 52 2.53 4.54 -16.72
N THR A 53 3.57 4.75 -17.51
CA THR A 53 4.23 3.75 -18.34
C THR A 53 5.56 3.29 -17.74
N ARG A 54 6.03 4.01 -16.72
CA ARG A 54 7.20 3.68 -15.92
C ARG A 54 6.85 3.80 -14.43
N ILE A 55 7.08 2.74 -13.67
CA ILE A 55 6.85 2.72 -12.23
C ILE A 55 8.14 2.33 -11.53
N VAL A 56 8.60 3.16 -10.61
CA VAL A 56 9.74 2.88 -9.74
C VAL A 56 9.22 2.43 -8.38
N VAL A 57 9.74 1.32 -7.86
CA VAL A 57 9.38 0.81 -6.53
C VAL A 57 10.63 0.79 -5.68
N ASN A 58 10.68 1.54 -4.58
CA ASN A 58 11.82 1.42 -3.67
C ASN A 58 11.66 0.19 -2.77
N VAL A 59 12.76 -0.49 -2.56
CA VAL A 59 12.84 -1.73 -1.79
C VAL A 59 14.07 -1.72 -0.88
N SER A 60 13.97 -2.31 0.30
CA SER A 60 15.07 -2.45 1.24
C SER A 60 15.05 -3.84 1.89
N HIS A 61 14.42 -3.98 3.03
CA HIS A 61 14.32 -5.25 3.74
C HIS A 61 13.50 -6.28 2.93
N LEU A 62 14.00 -7.53 2.86
CA LEU A 62 13.37 -8.63 2.10
C LEU A 62 13.10 -8.26 0.62
N ALA A 63 14.08 -7.62 -0.02
CA ALA A 63 13.94 -7.07 -1.36
C ALA A 63 13.59 -8.12 -2.44
N GLU A 64 14.06 -9.36 -2.27
CA GLU A 64 13.75 -10.47 -3.19
C GLU A 64 12.26 -10.80 -3.17
N HIS A 65 11.65 -10.94 -1.99
CA HIS A 65 10.20 -11.16 -1.86
C HIS A 65 9.38 -9.99 -2.40
N MET A 66 9.89 -8.76 -2.27
CA MET A 66 9.23 -7.60 -2.87
C MET A 66 9.30 -7.64 -4.39
N ALA A 67 10.44 -8.07 -4.96
CA ALA A 67 10.60 -8.25 -6.40
C ALA A 67 9.64 -9.32 -6.96
N GLU A 68 9.51 -10.44 -6.26
CA GLU A 68 8.56 -11.51 -6.60
C GLU A 68 7.11 -10.98 -6.57
N ALA A 69 6.70 -10.32 -5.48
CA ALA A 69 5.37 -9.77 -5.34
C ALA A 69 5.03 -8.73 -6.43
N VAL A 70 6.00 -7.91 -6.83
CA VAL A 70 5.82 -6.95 -7.94
C VAL A 70 5.68 -7.68 -9.28
N ALA A 71 6.46 -8.76 -9.50
CA ALA A 71 6.42 -9.54 -10.74
C ALA A 71 5.10 -10.30 -10.92
N GLU A 72 4.40 -10.66 -9.84
CA GLU A 72 3.06 -11.27 -9.89
C GLU A 72 2.01 -10.33 -10.49
N VAL A 73 2.23 -9.01 -10.42
CA VAL A 73 1.26 -8.04 -10.92
C VAL A 73 1.47 -7.80 -12.40
N SER A 74 0.64 -8.43 -13.23
CA SER A 74 0.68 -8.24 -14.69
C SER A 74 0.12 -6.86 -15.08
N LEU A 75 0.98 -6.01 -15.64
CA LEU A 75 0.63 -4.66 -16.12
C LEU A 75 1.11 -4.49 -17.57
N ALA A 76 0.18 -4.51 -18.50
CA ALA A 76 0.52 -4.39 -19.93
C ALA A 76 1.11 -3.02 -20.27
N GLY A 77 2.27 -3.00 -20.92
CA GLY A 77 2.89 -1.77 -21.41
C GLY A 77 3.52 -0.88 -20.33
N VAL A 78 3.71 -1.40 -19.11
CA VAL A 78 4.34 -0.70 -17.99
C VAL A 78 5.71 -1.29 -17.70
N GLU A 79 6.73 -0.45 -17.65
CA GLU A 79 8.06 -0.79 -17.17
C GLU A 79 8.10 -0.63 -15.64
N ILE A 80 8.47 -1.67 -14.91
CA ILE A 80 8.67 -1.59 -13.46
C ILE A 80 10.17 -1.68 -13.15
N VAL A 81 10.67 -0.73 -12.36
CA VAL A 81 12.08 -0.62 -11.97
C VAL A 81 12.18 -0.65 -10.44
N LEU A 82 13.02 -1.52 -9.89
CA LEU A 82 13.27 -1.55 -8.46
C LEU A 82 14.43 -0.60 -8.09
N SER A 83 14.22 0.24 -7.08
CA SER A 83 15.22 1.10 -6.47
C SER A 83 15.64 0.54 -5.13
N PHE A 84 16.76 -0.18 -5.10
CA PHE A 84 17.27 -0.81 -3.89
C PHE A 84 17.87 0.23 -2.93
N GLU A 85 17.51 0.16 -1.65
CA GLU A 85 18.07 0.96 -0.57
C GLU A 85 18.94 0.06 0.31
N ASP A 86 20.25 0.28 0.32
CA ASP A 86 21.19 -0.45 1.17
C ASP A 86 20.96 -0.10 2.66
N GLU A 87 20.64 1.16 2.92
CA GLU A 87 20.18 1.69 4.20
C GLU A 87 18.81 2.34 4.02
N LEU A 88 17.99 2.28 5.05
CA LEU A 88 16.63 2.85 5.00
C LEU A 88 16.70 4.38 4.87
N MET A 89 16.28 4.89 3.73
CA MET A 89 16.35 6.31 3.40
C MET A 89 15.14 7.12 3.90
N GLY A 90 14.09 6.47 4.38
CA GLY A 90 12.82 7.14 4.64
C GLY A 90 12.11 7.55 3.34
N THR A 91 10.93 8.15 3.47
CA THR A 91 10.06 8.42 2.32
C THR A 91 10.62 9.49 1.36
N ALA A 92 11.20 10.55 1.88
CA ALA A 92 11.82 11.61 1.06
C ALA A 92 13.19 11.20 0.54
N GLY A 93 14.00 10.53 1.36
CA GLY A 93 15.32 10.05 0.96
C GLY A 93 15.24 8.98 -0.12
N GLY A 94 14.29 8.05 -0.05
CA GLY A 94 14.05 7.06 -1.10
C GLY A 94 13.67 7.70 -2.43
N LEU A 95 12.84 8.76 -2.39
CA LEU A 95 12.49 9.54 -3.58
C LEU A 95 13.71 10.27 -4.15
N ALA A 96 14.54 10.88 -3.30
CA ALA A 96 15.79 11.54 -3.71
C ALA A 96 16.79 10.55 -4.32
N LEU A 97 16.94 9.36 -3.72
CA LEU A 97 17.81 8.30 -4.23
C LEU A 97 17.37 7.81 -5.62
N ALA A 98 16.07 7.62 -5.84
CA ALA A 98 15.55 7.23 -7.14
C ALA A 98 15.79 8.33 -8.20
N ARG A 99 15.64 9.61 -7.84
CA ARG A 99 15.99 10.74 -8.68
C ARG A 99 17.49 10.72 -9.04
N ASP A 100 18.39 10.61 -8.07
CA ASP A 100 19.84 10.68 -8.26
C ASP A 100 20.37 9.52 -9.13
N ARG A 101 19.68 8.38 -9.08
CA ARG A 101 19.94 7.24 -9.97
C ARG A 101 19.32 7.40 -11.37
N GLY A 102 18.64 8.51 -11.65
CA GLY A 102 17.99 8.76 -12.94
C GLY A 102 16.78 7.87 -13.22
N LEU A 103 16.23 7.22 -12.19
CA LEU A 103 15.13 6.25 -12.37
C LEU A 103 13.78 6.94 -12.64
N LEU A 104 13.59 8.16 -12.16
CA LEU A 104 12.33 8.92 -12.27
C LEU A 104 12.12 9.59 -13.64
N GLY A 105 13.02 9.36 -14.59
CA GLY A 105 12.92 9.97 -15.92
C GLY A 105 13.11 11.50 -15.89
N TRP A 106 12.63 12.18 -16.95
CA TRP A 106 12.79 13.62 -17.15
C TRP A 106 11.46 14.38 -17.21
N GLU A 107 10.38 13.78 -16.75
CA GLU A 107 9.06 14.37 -16.75
C GLU A 107 8.96 15.56 -15.79
N ASP A 108 8.06 16.51 -16.09
CA ASP A 108 7.85 17.71 -15.26
C ASP A 108 7.31 17.39 -13.87
N SER A 109 6.64 16.23 -13.73
CA SER A 109 6.06 15.80 -12.47
C SER A 109 6.02 14.27 -12.38
N VAL A 110 6.13 13.75 -11.15
CA VAL A 110 6.06 12.34 -10.80
C VAL A 110 4.87 12.12 -9.88
N LEU A 111 4.12 11.04 -10.13
CA LEU A 111 3.10 10.56 -9.20
C LEU A 111 3.76 9.70 -8.12
N VAL A 112 3.56 10.04 -6.86
CA VAL A 112 4.12 9.28 -5.72
C VAL A 112 2.98 8.64 -4.95
N ILE A 113 3.09 7.33 -4.71
CA ILE A 113 2.04 6.53 -4.07
C ILE A 113 2.67 5.68 -2.96
N ASN A 114 2.05 5.64 -1.79
CA ASN A 114 2.40 4.69 -0.74
C ASN A 114 1.99 3.27 -1.16
N GLY A 115 2.94 2.33 -1.11
CA GLY A 115 2.73 0.94 -1.54
C GLY A 115 2.10 0.02 -0.48
N ASP A 116 1.71 0.58 0.66
CA ASP A 116 1.38 -0.17 1.87
C ASP A 116 -0.10 -0.06 2.30
N GLY A 117 -0.96 0.48 1.45
CA GLY A 117 -2.39 0.61 1.68
C GLY A 117 -3.25 -0.01 0.58
N ALA A 118 -4.48 -0.35 0.89
CA ALA A 118 -5.46 -0.79 -0.09
C ALA A 118 -6.17 0.45 -0.69
N LEU A 119 -5.82 0.76 -1.93
CA LEU A 119 -6.25 1.96 -2.65
C LEU A 119 -7.31 1.63 -3.71
N GLY A 120 -8.34 2.44 -3.79
CA GLY A 120 -9.33 2.45 -4.86
C GLY A 120 -9.75 3.89 -5.13
N LEU A 121 -8.82 4.70 -5.67
CA LEU A 121 -9.01 6.11 -5.95
C LEU A 121 -9.28 6.35 -7.43
N ASP A 122 -10.11 7.34 -7.72
CA ASP A 122 -10.27 7.89 -9.05
C ASP A 122 -9.40 9.15 -9.20
N LEU A 123 -8.37 9.07 -10.04
CA LEU A 123 -7.44 10.16 -10.32
C LEU A 123 -7.76 10.88 -11.63
N GLU A 124 -8.97 10.75 -12.18
CA GLU A 124 -9.38 11.51 -13.36
C GLU A 124 -9.26 13.03 -13.10
N GLY A 125 -8.61 13.73 -14.02
CA GLY A 125 -8.36 15.17 -13.90
C GLY A 125 -7.33 15.59 -12.84
N PHE A 126 -6.76 14.66 -12.06
CA PHE A 126 -5.77 14.99 -11.03
C PHE A 126 -4.47 15.54 -11.65
N ALA A 127 -3.99 14.94 -12.75
CA ALA A 127 -2.83 15.44 -13.48
C ALA A 127 -3.08 16.83 -14.09
N ASP A 128 -4.26 17.05 -14.70
CA ASP A 128 -4.64 18.33 -15.25
C ASP A 128 -4.70 19.43 -14.17
N HIS A 129 -5.27 19.10 -13.01
CA HIS A 129 -5.30 20.01 -11.85
C HIS A 129 -3.89 20.40 -11.40
N HIS A 130 -3.02 19.41 -11.15
CA HIS A 130 -1.64 19.64 -10.69
C HIS A 130 -0.83 20.48 -11.68
N LEU A 131 -0.91 20.15 -12.98
CA LEU A 131 -0.11 20.83 -14.02
C LEU A 131 -0.63 22.21 -14.40
N ALA A 132 -1.92 22.51 -14.12
CA ALA A 132 -2.50 23.83 -14.37
C ALA A 132 -2.18 24.86 -13.27
N ARG A 133 -1.75 24.40 -12.10
CA ARG A 133 -1.48 25.26 -10.92
C ARG A 133 0.03 25.41 -10.70
N ASP A 134 0.43 26.47 -10.00
CA ASP A 134 1.83 26.73 -9.63
C ASP A 134 2.19 26.04 -8.29
N GLU A 135 1.77 24.79 -8.12
CA GLU A 135 2.05 23.99 -6.94
C GLU A 135 3.29 23.12 -7.17
N LEU A 136 4.14 23.00 -6.16
CA LEU A 136 5.26 22.08 -6.15
C LEU A 136 4.83 20.66 -5.81
N VAL A 137 3.82 20.54 -4.96
CA VAL A 137 3.22 19.28 -4.52
C VAL A 137 1.72 19.43 -4.46
N THR A 138 0.98 18.47 -4.98
CA THR A 138 -0.48 18.38 -4.84
C THR A 138 -0.85 17.05 -4.20
N LEU A 139 -1.56 17.07 -3.09
CA LEU A 139 -2.05 15.89 -2.39
C LEU A 139 -3.39 15.45 -2.99
N ALA A 140 -3.56 14.18 -3.31
CA ALA A 140 -4.88 13.60 -3.50
C ALA A 140 -5.52 13.40 -2.12
N LEU A 141 -6.74 13.87 -1.93
CA LEU A 141 -7.40 13.89 -0.64
C LEU A 141 -8.77 13.21 -0.72
N LEU A 142 -9.16 12.57 0.37
CA LEU A 142 -10.49 12.03 0.57
C LEU A 142 -11.22 12.80 1.67
N PRO A 143 -12.57 12.85 1.68
CA PRO A 143 -13.32 13.28 2.85
C PRO A 143 -12.91 12.49 4.09
N HIS A 144 -12.66 13.16 5.21
CA HIS A 144 -12.17 12.50 6.42
C HIS A 144 -13.32 11.91 7.25
N LEU A 145 -13.38 10.58 7.36
CA LEU A 145 -14.44 9.87 8.07
C LEU A 145 -14.07 9.54 9.53
N ASP A 146 -12.78 9.56 9.87
CA ASP A 146 -12.29 9.19 11.22
C ASP A 146 -11.09 10.08 11.62
N PRO A 147 -11.33 11.36 11.89
CA PRO A 147 -10.27 12.32 12.21
C PRO A 147 -9.60 12.08 13.57
N GLU A 148 -10.20 11.27 14.43
CA GLU A 148 -9.58 10.90 15.71
C GLU A 148 -8.50 9.82 15.53
N ARG A 149 -8.55 9.05 14.44
CA ARG A 149 -7.60 7.99 14.15
C ARG A 149 -6.43 8.43 13.26
N TRP A 150 -6.68 9.32 12.28
CA TRP A 150 -5.66 9.74 11.31
C TRP A 150 -5.46 11.24 11.26
N SER A 151 -4.28 11.65 10.77
CA SER A 151 -3.95 13.06 10.55
C SER A 151 -4.94 13.72 9.60
N ARG A 152 -5.19 15.00 9.83
CA ARG A 152 -6.16 15.82 9.11
C ARG A 152 -5.45 16.85 8.27
N VAL A 153 -5.89 17.02 7.03
CA VAL A 153 -5.46 18.08 6.13
C VAL A 153 -6.58 19.11 6.02
N VAL A 154 -6.25 20.38 6.21
CA VAL A 154 -7.17 21.51 6.05
C VAL A 154 -6.75 22.33 4.85
N LEU A 155 -7.71 22.70 3.99
CA LEU A 155 -7.47 23.49 2.80
C LEU A 155 -8.01 24.93 2.97
N ASP A 156 -7.28 25.89 2.38
CA ASP A 156 -7.80 27.24 2.19
C ASP A 156 -8.79 27.31 1.01
N ALA A 157 -9.37 28.49 0.77
CA ALA A 157 -10.35 28.72 -0.30
C ALA A 157 -9.76 28.51 -1.72
N GLU A 158 -8.45 28.56 -1.86
CA GLU A 158 -7.71 28.31 -3.09
C GLU A 158 -7.24 26.84 -3.24
N GLU A 159 -7.76 25.92 -2.41
CA GLU A 159 -7.38 24.50 -2.35
C GLU A 159 -5.90 24.27 -2.01
N ARG A 160 -5.26 25.19 -1.28
CA ARG A 160 -3.91 25.00 -0.74
C ARG A 160 -3.99 24.42 0.66
N VAL A 161 -3.01 23.58 1.00
CA VAL A 161 -2.89 23.03 2.36
C VAL A 161 -2.52 24.15 3.34
N GLU A 162 -3.47 24.56 4.14
CA GLU A 162 -3.32 25.55 5.19
C GLU A 162 -2.66 24.93 6.42
N GLU A 163 -3.22 23.81 6.90
CA GLU A 163 -2.74 23.11 8.07
C GLU A 163 -2.80 21.58 7.90
N ILE A 164 -1.92 20.89 8.63
CA ILE A 164 -1.93 19.44 8.79
C ILE A 164 -1.88 19.17 10.30
N HIS A 165 -2.96 18.61 10.82
CA HIS A 165 -3.08 18.28 12.24
C HIS A 165 -2.84 16.80 12.50
N PRO A 166 -2.28 16.44 13.66
CA PRO A 166 -2.25 15.06 14.12
C PRO A 166 -3.67 14.50 14.31
N PRO A 167 -3.83 13.18 14.49
CA PRO A 167 -5.11 12.62 14.90
C PRO A 167 -5.69 13.31 16.13
N GLY A 168 -7.01 13.55 16.10
CA GLY A 168 -7.72 14.22 17.18
C GLY A 168 -9.04 14.82 16.72
N ARG A 169 -9.80 15.34 17.68
CA ARG A 169 -11.11 15.92 17.40
C ARG A 169 -10.96 17.23 16.61
N PRO A 170 -11.61 17.38 15.43
CA PRO A 170 -11.56 18.61 14.66
C PRO A 170 -12.31 19.75 15.35
N ASP A 171 -11.94 21.01 15.05
CA ASP A 171 -12.77 22.16 15.34
C ASP A 171 -14.12 21.99 14.61
N PRO A 172 -15.27 22.36 15.20
CA PRO A 172 -16.58 22.27 14.56
C PRO A 172 -16.71 23.03 13.23
N LEU A 173 -15.87 24.02 12.98
CA LEU A 173 -15.82 24.79 11.74
C LEU A 173 -14.85 24.23 10.70
N GLU A 174 -14.06 23.23 11.06
CA GLU A 174 -13.04 22.61 10.23
C GLU A 174 -13.67 21.56 9.31
N VAL A 175 -13.31 21.58 8.03
CA VAL A 175 -13.64 20.52 7.07
C VAL A 175 -12.35 19.73 6.80
N PRO A 176 -12.11 18.67 7.56
CA PRO A 176 -10.86 17.92 7.44
C PRO A 176 -10.89 16.97 6.25
N PHE A 177 -9.73 16.79 5.63
CA PHE A 177 -9.49 15.80 4.61
C PHE A 177 -8.45 14.76 5.06
N LEU A 178 -8.56 13.56 4.51
CA LEU A 178 -7.62 12.46 4.71
C LEU A 178 -6.64 12.43 3.54
N TYR A 179 -5.34 12.28 3.84
CA TYR A 179 -4.32 11.96 2.84
C TYR A 179 -4.12 10.43 2.75
N PRO A 180 -4.54 9.77 1.67
CA PRO A 180 -4.48 8.32 1.52
C PRO A 180 -3.12 7.81 0.99
N GLY A 181 -2.09 8.65 0.97
CA GLY A 181 -0.76 8.25 0.49
C GLY A 181 -0.53 8.46 -1.01
N VAL A 182 -1.23 9.41 -1.66
CA VAL A 182 -1.06 9.69 -3.10
C VAL A 182 -0.84 11.18 -3.32
N MET A 183 0.24 11.54 -4.02
CA MET A 183 0.55 12.93 -4.36
C MET A 183 1.24 13.05 -5.71
N ALA A 184 1.12 14.21 -6.33
CA ALA A 184 1.93 14.63 -7.48
C ALA A 184 3.04 15.57 -7.01
N VAL A 185 4.24 15.38 -7.53
CA VAL A 185 5.43 16.15 -7.15
C VAL A 185 6.10 16.70 -8.40
N ARG A 186 6.28 18.02 -8.48
CA ARG A 186 7.02 18.65 -9.56
C ARG A 186 8.52 18.35 -9.46
N ARG A 187 9.16 18.34 -10.62
CA ARG A 187 10.61 18.15 -10.75
C ARG A 187 11.41 19.12 -9.88
N ASP A 188 11.08 20.42 -9.90
CA ASP A 188 11.76 21.43 -9.08
C ASP A 188 11.76 21.10 -7.60
N ALA A 189 10.67 20.48 -7.10
CA ALA A 189 10.59 20.02 -5.72
C ALA A 189 11.43 18.76 -5.48
N LEU A 190 11.49 17.85 -6.46
CA LEU A 190 12.36 16.68 -6.41
C LEU A 190 13.83 17.05 -6.42
N GLU A 191 14.25 17.99 -7.27
CA GLU A 191 15.63 18.48 -7.35
C GLU A 191 16.09 19.13 -6.04
N GLY A 192 15.18 19.75 -5.33
CA GLY A 192 15.44 20.33 -4.01
C GLY A 192 15.55 19.35 -2.84
N LEU A 193 15.23 18.07 -3.03
CA LEU A 193 15.34 17.07 -1.97
C LEU A 193 16.80 16.73 -1.66
N PRO A 194 17.21 16.71 -0.38
CA PRO A 194 18.56 16.28 -0.01
C PRO A 194 18.73 14.77 -0.26
N ALA A 195 19.91 14.38 -0.75
CA ALA A 195 20.33 12.98 -0.90
C ALA A 195 20.73 12.39 0.47
N ALA A 196 19.80 12.36 1.40
CA ALA A 196 19.99 11.91 2.79
C ALA A 196 18.69 11.30 3.34
N PRO A 197 18.75 10.45 4.37
CA PRO A 197 17.55 9.96 5.03
C PRO A 197 16.63 11.08 5.47
N GLY A 198 15.34 10.94 5.16
CA GLY A 198 14.35 11.97 5.48
C GLY A 198 12.92 11.56 5.16
N GLU A 199 11.97 12.28 5.77
CA GLU A 199 10.55 12.03 5.62
C GLU A 199 9.86 13.11 4.80
N ILE A 200 8.92 12.73 3.95
CA ILE A 200 8.16 13.64 3.07
C ILE A 200 7.52 14.82 3.81
N PRO A 201 6.85 14.66 4.96
CA PRO A 201 6.26 15.79 5.65
C PRO A 201 7.25 16.89 6.01
N VAL A 202 8.47 16.53 6.35
CA VAL A 202 9.53 17.47 6.75
C VAL A 202 10.29 18.00 5.53
N SER A 203 10.74 17.10 4.65
CA SER A 203 11.67 17.44 3.59
C SER A 203 11.01 18.00 2.33
N LEU A 204 9.70 17.71 2.12
CA LEU A 204 8.97 18.09 0.92
C LEU A 204 7.76 19.00 1.22
N TRP A 205 6.84 18.55 2.07
CA TRP A 205 5.62 19.31 2.35
C TRP A 205 5.89 20.61 3.12
N GLY A 206 6.75 20.56 4.13
CA GLY A 206 7.11 21.75 4.92
C GLY A 206 7.62 22.90 4.05
N PRO A 207 8.66 22.69 3.22
CA PRO A 207 9.16 23.69 2.29
C PRO A 207 8.13 24.15 1.24
N ALA A 208 7.34 23.23 0.69
CA ALA A 208 6.28 23.56 -0.27
C ALA A 208 5.19 24.43 0.37
N ARG A 209 4.74 24.08 1.58
CA ARG A 209 3.75 24.87 2.34
C ARG A 209 4.27 26.26 2.71
N ALA A 210 5.51 26.38 3.15
CA ALA A 210 6.13 27.67 3.46
C ALA A 210 6.16 28.62 2.24
N LYS A 211 6.25 28.06 1.03
CA LYS A 211 6.15 28.80 -0.24
C LYS A 211 4.72 28.98 -0.75
N ARG A 212 3.70 28.51 -0.01
CA ARG A 212 2.29 28.42 -0.46
C ARG A 212 2.13 27.63 -1.78
N LYS A 213 2.93 26.56 -1.97
CA LYS A 213 2.97 25.69 -3.16
C LYS A 213 2.68 24.21 -2.82
N LEU A 214 2.06 23.97 -1.67
CA LEU A 214 1.48 22.67 -1.31
C LEU A 214 -0.03 22.78 -1.50
N GLY A 215 -0.57 22.09 -2.49
CA GLY A 215 -2.00 22.06 -2.78
C GLY A 215 -2.65 20.73 -2.40
N GLY A 216 -3.97 20.70 -2.47
CA GLY A 216 -4.78 19.51 -2.30
C GLY A 216 -5.89 19.44 -3.34
N ARG A 217 -6.20 18.23 -3.78
CA ARG A 217 -7.34 17.96 -4.65
C ARG A 217 -8.17 16.84 -4.06
N VAL A 218 -9.44 17.11 -3.78
CA VAL A 218 -10.38 16.08 -3.34
C VAL A 218 -10.71 15.17 -4.51
N VAL A 219 -10.51 13.87 -4.32
CA VAL A 219 -10.76 12.81 -5.30
C VAL A 219 -11.84 11.87 -4.80
N ALA A 220 -12.47 11.12 -5.70
CA ALA A 220 -13.39 10.06 -5.35
C ALA A 220 -12.66 8.75 -5.04
N GLY A 221 -13.31 7.88 -4.28
CA GLY A 221 -12.78 6.55 -4.01
C GLY A 221 -12.73 6.18 -2.54
N HIS A 222 -11.89 5.20 -2.24
CA HIS A 222 -11.71 4.67 -0.90
C HIS A 222 -10.26 4.30 -0.64
N TRP A 223 -9.92 4.28 0.65
CA TRP A 223 -8.63 3.86 1.16
C TRP A 223 -8.82 3.07 2.46
N ARG A 224 -7.98 2.07 2.65
CA ARG A 224 -7.86 1.32 3.89
C ARG A 224 -6.40 1.19 4.27
N GLU A 225 -6.09 1.51 5.52
CA GLU A 225 -4.76 1.25 6.07
C GLU A 225 -4.57 -0.26 6.26
N VAL A 226 -3.39 -0.76 5.85
CA VAL A 226 -2.91 -2.09 6.23
C VAL A 226 -1.78 -1.86 7.24
N GLY A 227 -2.13 -1.38 8.44
CA GLY A 227 -1.16 -0.91 9.44
C GLY A 227 -0.71 -1.96 10.44
N THR A 228 -1.58 -2.91 10.73
CA THR A 228 -1.36 -4.01 11.68
C THR A 228 -1.84 -5.34 11.10
N PRO A 229 -1.48 -6.50 11.67
CA PRO A 229 -2.01 -7.79 11.23
C PRO A 229 -3.55 -7.87 11.30
N ALA A 230 -4.17 -7.19 12.25
CA ALA A 230 -5.63 -7.10 12.35
C ALA A 230 -6.23 -6.28 11.20
N ASP A 231 -5.65 -5.11 10.88
CA ASP A 231 -6.08 -4.31 9.73
C ASP A 231 -5.92 -5.11 8.42
N TYR A 232 -4.83 -5.87 8.30
CA TYR A 232 -4.59 -6.73 7.13
C TYR A 232 -5.69 -7.78 6.98
N LEU A 233 -6.02 -8.52 8.04
CA LEU A 233 -7.09 -9.52 8.02
C LEU A 233 -8.42 -8.87 7.61
N GLU A 234 -8.79 -7.74 8.23
CA GLU A 234 -10.04 -7.03 7.91
C GLU A 234 -10.08 -6.59 6.43
N VAL A 235 -8.97 -6.12 5.87
CA VAL A 235 -8.91 -5.74 4.45
C VAL A 235 -9.06 -6.96 3.54
N VAL A 236 -8.43 -8.10 3.87
CA VAL A 236 -8.61 -9.36 3.13
C VAL A 236 -10.07 -9.81 3.16
N LEU A 237 -10.70 -9.84 4.34
CA LEU A 237 -12.10 -10.23 4.51
C LEU A 237 -13.06 -9.33 3.73
N LEU A 238 -12.79 -8.02 3.72
CA LEU A 238 -13.55 -7.05 2.92
C LEU A 238 -13.45 -7.37 1.41
N ARG A 239 -12.26 -7.72 0.92
CA ARG A 239 -12.03 -8.08 -0.48
C ARG A 239 -12.68 -9.41 -0.87
N LEU A 240 -12.72 -10.36 0.05
CA LEU A 240 -13.40 -11.65 -0.14
C LEU A 240 -14.93 -11.48 -0.23
N ALA A 241 -15.49 -10.49 0.43
CA ALA A 241 -16.93 -10.20 0.45
C ALA A 241 -17.78 -11.45 0.76
N GLY A 242 -17.39 -12.20 1.78
CA GLY A 242 -18.07 -13.43 2.23
C GLY A 242 -17.71 -14.71 1.46
N ARG A 243 -16.89 -14.61 0.40
CA ARG A 243 -16.48 -15.76 -0.43
C ARG A 243 -15.16 -16.35 0.06
N ALA A 244 -14.90 -17.61 -0.28
CA ALA A 244 -13.57 -18.18 -0.20
C ALA A 244 -12.78 -17.87 -1.48
N TRP A 245 -11.51 -17.54 -1.34
CA TRP A 245 -10.54 -17.49 -2.43
C TRP A 245 -9.51 -18.60 -2.19
N ILE A 246 -9.36 -19.49 -3.15
CA ILE A 246 -8.46 -20.65 -3.04
C ILE A 246 -7.59 -20.66 -4.30
N ASP A 247 -6.28 -20.63 -4.10
CA ASP A 247 -5.32 -20.74 -5.20
C ASP A 247 -5.47 -22.09 -5.91
N ALA A 248 -5.30 -22.09 -7.24
CA ALA A 248 -5.44 -23.29 -8.05
C ALA A 248 -4.41 -24.39 -7.73
N SER A 249 -3.27 -24.02 -7.13
CA SER A 249 -2.21 -24.94 -6.69
C SER A 249 -2.36 -25.42 -5.25
N ALA A 250 -3.36 -24.92 -4.51
CA ALA A 250 -3.62 -25.40 -3.15
C ALA A 250 -4.25 -26.80 -3.17
N GLU A 251 -3.79 -27.64 -2.25
CA GLU A 251 -4.33 -29.00 -2.07
C GLU A 251 -5.37 -28.98 -0.95
N VAL A 252 -6.65 -29.01 -1.33
CA VAL A 252 -7.76 -28.97 -0.39
C VAL A 252 -8.53 -30.30 -0.42
N SER A 253 -8.59 -30.98 0.74
CA SER A 253 -9.39 -32.19 0.87
C SER A 253 -10.87 -31.90 0.65
N SER A 254 -11.59 -32.83 0.00
CA SER A 254 -13.04 -32.71 -0.25
C SER A 254 -13.90 -32.66 1.02
N GLY A 255 -13.38 -33.14 2.16
CA GLY A 255 -14.04 -33.03 3.46
C GLY A 255 -13.73 -31.75 4.23
N ALA A 256 -12.85 -30.88 3.73
CA ALA A 256 -12.54 -29.60 4.36
C ALA A 256 -13.65 -28.56 4.12
N SER A 257 -13.80 -27.61 5.04
CA SER A 257 -14.75 -26.49 4.93
C SER A 257 -14.00 -25.16 4.97
N ILE A 258 -14.13 -24.35 3.94
CA ILE A 258 -13.48 -23.04 3.83
C ILE A 258 -14.55 -21.97 3.60
N ARG A 259 -14.65 -20.98 4.51
CA ARG A 259 -15.64 -19.91 4.45
C ARG A 259 -14.99 -18.55 4.66
N ASN A 260 -15.31 -17.60 3.80
CA ASN A 260 -14.83 -16.21 3.88
C ASN A 260 -13.32 -16.14 4.21
N SER A 261 -12.50 -16.92 3.51
CA SER A 261 -11.09 -17.12 3.82
C SER A 261 -10.24 -17.12 2.56
N PHE A 262 -9.01 -16.72 2.71
CA PHE A 262 -7.97 -16.77 1.68
C PHE A 262 -7.09 -18.01 1.91
N VAL A 263 -6.91 -18.82 0.87
CA VAL A 263 -6.00 -19.98 0.86
C VAL A 263 -5.00 -19.79 -0.29
N GLY A 264 -3.75 -19.55 0.05
CA GLY A 264 -2.65 -19.25 -0.86
C GLY A 264 -2.11 -20.47 -1.61
N CYS A 265 -1.17 -20.22 -2.52
CA CYS A 265 -0.58 -21.25 -3.37
C CYS A 265 0.12 -22.33 -2.52
N ARG A 266 0.06 -23.57 -3.00
CA ARG A 266 0.66 -24.76 -2.34
C ARG A 266 0.27 -24.96 -0.87
N ALA A 267 -0.76 -24.28 -0.36
CA ALA A 267 -1.30 -24.58 0.96
C ALA A 267 -1.95 -25.97 0.96
N MET A 268 -1.76 -26.72 2.03
CA MET A 268 -2.30 -28.06 2.19
C MET A 268 -3.36 -28.10 3.30
N ILE A 269 -4.60 -28.40 2.94
CA ILE A 269 -5.74 -28.42 3.86
C ILE A 269 -6.28 -29.85 3.95
N SER A 270 -6.06 -30.47 5.10
CA SER A 270 -6.41 -31.87 5.33
C SER A 270 -7.92 -32.08 5.52
N ASP A 271 -8.32 -33.36 5.59
CA ASP A 271 -9.72 -33.74 5.75
C ASP A 271 -10.34 -33.20 7.02
N ARG A 272 -11.64 -32.86 7.00
CA ARG A 272 -12.40 -32.29 8.11
C ARG A 272 -11.85 -31.00 8.74
N ALA A 273 -10.82 -30.39 8.14
CA ALA A 273 -10.33 -29.08 8.55
C ALA A 273 -11.39 -27.98 8.28
N VAL A 274 -11.51 -27.01 9.19
CA VAL A 274 -12.43 -25.88 9.08
C VAL A 274 -11.65 -24.58 9.12
N ILE A 275 -11.76 -23.79 8.05
CA ILE A 275 -11.10 -22.48 7.94
C ILE A 275 -12.19 -21.42 7.75
N GLU A 276 -12.24 -20.44 8.65
CA GLU A 276 -13.27 -19.41 8.67
C GLU A 276 -12.67 -18.04 8.95
N GLU A 277 -13.03 -17.04 8.11
CA GLU A 277 -12.57 -15.65 8.24
C GLU A 277 -11.05 -15.52 8.45
N SER A 278 -10.27 -16.32 7.72
CA SER A 278 -8.84 -16.45 7.96
C SER A 278 -8.00 -16.33 6.69
N VAL A 279 -6.72 -16.05 6.88
CA VAL A 279 -5.71 -16.10 5.85
C VAL A 279 -4.79 -17.28 6.12
N VAL A 280 -4.78 -18.23 5.20
CA VAL A 280 -3.83 -19.34 5.15
C VAL A 280 -2.93 -19.11 3.94
N ALA A 281 -1.74 -18.57 4.16
CA ALA A 281 -0.86 -18.15 3.08
C ALA A 281 -0.15 -19.33 2.42
N GLU A 282 0.78 -19.01 1.53
CA GLU A 282 1.53 -19.97 0.75
C GLU A 282 2.22 -21.05 1.61
N GLY A 283 2.10 -22.32 1.20
CA GLY A 283 2.82 -23.45 1.79
C GLY A 283 2.38 -23.86 3.20
N VAL A 284 1.42 -23.17 3.80
CA VAL A 284 0.90 -23.52 5.15
C VAL A 284 0.19 -24.85 5.10
N CYS A 285 0.45 -25.70 6.12
CA CYS A 285 -0.18 -27.01 6.28
C CYS A 285 -1.21 -26.97 7.42
N VAL A 286 -2.45 -27.35 7.13
CA VAL A 286 -3.50 -27.48 8.15
C VAL A 286 -3.91 -28.93 8.29
N GLY A 287 -3.70 -29.48 9.50
CA GLY A 287 -3.92 -30.88 9.85
C GLY A 287 -5.38 -31.28 9.88
N GLU A 288 -5.61 -32.59 9.89
CA GLU A 288 -6.93 -33.21 9.89
C GLU A 288 -7.79 -32.73 11.07
N GLY A 289 -9.02 -32.31 10.78
CA GLY A 289 -9.98 -31.84 11.81
C GLY A 289 -9.59 -30.59 12.56
N ALA A 290 -8.51 -29.90 12.17
CA ALA A 290 -8.09 -28.63 12.77
C ALA A 290 -9.08 -27.50 12.44
N ARG A 291 -9.15 -26.49 13.29
CA ARG A 291 -10.02 -25.30 13.11
C ARG A 291 -9.17 -24.04 13.12
N VAL A 292 -9.33 -23.18 12.13
CA VAL A 292 -8.64 -21.89 12.01
C VAL A 292 -9.70 -20.81 11.83
N THR A 293 -9.85 -19.94 12.83
CA THR A 293 -10.88 -18.90 12.84
C THR A 293 -10.26 -17.53 13.09
N ARG A 294 -10.61 -16.53 12.27
CA ARG A 294 -10.16 -15.13 12.38
C ARG A 294 -8.63 -14.99 12.59
N SER A 295 -7.86 -15.79 11.88
CA SER A 295 -6.42 -15.94 12.09
C SER A 295 -5.63 -15.70 10.79
N VAL A 296 -4.34 -15.37 10.92
CA VAL A 296 -3.42 -15.23 9.80
C VAL A 296 -2.25 -16.19 10.00
N LEU A 297 -2.05 -17.08 9.03
CA LEU A 297 -0.98 -18.06 9.01
C LEU A 297 -0.09 -17.79 7.81
N LEU A 298 1.22 -17.56 8.02
CA LEU A 298 2.16 -17.12 6.97
C LEU A 298 3.52 -17.82 7.11
N GLY A 299 4.07 -18.30 5.99
CA GLY A 299 5.36 -18.98 5.92
C GLY A 299 5.29 -20.45 6.39
N ALA A 300 6.37 -20.96 6.95
CA ALA A 300 6.47 -22.38 7.36
C ALA A 300 5.65 -22.68 8.63
N VAL A 301 4.33 -22.50 8.55
CA VAL A 301 3.39 -22.77 9.64
C VAL A 301 2.70 -24.11 9.41
N GLU A 302 2.77 -24.99 10.43
CA GLU A 302 2.04 -26.24 10.49
C GLU A 302 1.03 -26.20 11.64
N VAL A 303 -0.23 -26.48 11.33
CA VAL A 303 -1.31 -26.64 12.29
C VAL A 303 -1.52 -28.13 12.54
N SER A 304 -1.42 -28.57 13.80
CA SER A 304 -1.57 -29.99 14.14
C SER A 304 -3.01 -30.48 13.91
N ALA A 305 -3.17 -31.80 13.76
CA ALA A 305 -4.49 -32.40 13.69
C ALA A 305 -5.32 -32.07 14.95
N HIS A 306 -6.60 -31.71 14.74
CA HIS A 306 -7.55 -31.32 15.79
C HIS A 306 -7.16 -30.09 16.62
N GLU A 307 -6.20 -29.28 16.17
CA GLU A 307 -5.82 -28.04 16.83
C GLU A 307 -6.85 -26.94 16.55
N ASP A 308 -7.18 -26.15 17.57
CA ASP A 308 -8.05 -24.98 17.46
C ASP A 308 -7.22 -23.69 17.53
N ILE A 309 -7.26 -22.89 16.47
CA ILE A 309 -6.60 -21.58 16.35
C ILE A 309 -7.67 -20.51 16.20
N VAL A 310 -7.75 -19.56 17.13
CA VAL A 310 -8.75 -18.49 17.12
C VAL A 310 -8.10 -17.14 17.39
N GLY A 311 -8.20 -16.21 16.43
CA GLY A 311 -7.68 -14.85 16.56
C GLY A 311 -6.15 -14.76 16.63
N GLU A 312 -5.44 -15.76 16.10
CA GLU A 312 -3.99 -15.81 16.18
C GLU A 312 -3.31 -15.33 14.91
N ILE A 313 -2.12 -14.77 15.10
CA ILE A 313 -1.21 -14.40 14.02
C ILE A 313 0.04 -15.26 14.16
N ARG A 314 0.21 -16.21 13.26
CA ARG A 314 1.41 -17.08 13.23
C ARG A 314 2.19 -16.80 11.96
N ALA A 315 3.45 -16.51 12.11
CA ALA A 315 4.36 -16.29 10.99
C ALA A 315 5.73 -16.88 11.30
N THR A 316 6.18 -17.76 10.44
CA THR A 316 7.47 -18.45 10.59
C THR A 316 8.24 -18.32 9.27
N PRO A 317 9.46 -17.78 9.26
CA PRO A 317 10.30 -17.79 8.05
C PRO A 317 10.46 -19.21 7.50
N PRO A 318 10.52 -19.37 6.17
CA PRO A 318 10.72 -20.66 5.51
C PRO A 318 12.07 -21.30 5.83
#